data_fbdd9fccd9f8cbdfe1597c0e60433ebe
#
_entry.id   fbdd9fccd9f8cbdfe1597c0e60433ebe
#
_cell.length_a   1.000
_cell.length_b   1.000
_cell.length_c   1.000
_cell.angle_alpha   90.00
_cell.angle_beta   90.00
_cell.angle_gamma   90.00
#
_symmetry.space_group_name_H-M   'P 1'
#
loop_
_entity.id
_entity.type
_entity.pdbx_description
1 polymer ?
#
loop_
_entity_poly.entity_id
_entity_poly.type
_entity_poly.pdbx_seq_one_letter_code
_entity_poly.pdbx_strand_id
1 'polypeptide(L)'
;MFKEKMKTRHLSLDSGKTTLALEPYYWSILEYLADEDGYSHWRDWFYLYVLPDFKGDVSLASHTRLTVTTALVQDLETMKDKYDPVRKQWNQMQAVIS
;
A
#
# COMPACT_ATOMS: atom_id res chain seq x y z
N MET A 1 22.44 -2.49 -1.02
CA MET A 1 21.13 -3.10 -1.14
C MET A 1 20.69 -3.65 0.19
N PHE A 2 19.40 -3.58 0.46
CA PHE A 2 18.85 -3.83 1.78
C PHE A 2 18.85 -5.32 2.12
N LYS A 3 19.73 -5.73 3.03
CA LYS A 3 19.76 -7.08 3.57
C LYS A 3 19.12 -7.11 4.95
N GLU A 4 17.94 -6.55 5.06
CA GLU A 4 17.23 -6.55 6.33
C GLU A 4 16.49 -7.86 6.53
N LYS A 5 16.54 -8.38 7.75
CA LYS A 5 15.75 -9.56 8.10
C LYS A 5 14.28 -9.21 8.05
N MET A 6 13.49 -10.13 7.52
CA MET A 6 12.04 -9.98 7.53
C MET A 6 11.51 -9.98 8.96
N LYS A 7 10.52 -9.12 9.20
CA LYS A 7 9.82 -9.08 10.48
C LYS A 7 8.45 -9.71 10.32
N THR A 8 8.10 -10.56 11.28
CA THR A 8 6.83 -11.28 11.27
C THR A 8 5.86 -10.63 12.24
N ARG A 9 4.63 -10.39 11.76
CA ARG A 9 3.54 -9.91 12.61
C ARG A 9 2.36 -10.87 12.50
N HIS A 10 1.56 -10.92 13.56
CA HIS A 10 0.43 -11.83 13.65
C HIS A 10 -0.84 -11.19 13.14
N LEU A 11 -1.65 -11.98 12.46
CA LEU A 11 -2.95 -11.58 11.90
C LEU A 11 -4.02 -12.56 12.36
N SER A 12 -5.23 -12.04 12.58
CA SER A 12 -6.42 -12.86 12.82
C SER A 12 -7.28 -12.80 11.57
N LEU A 13 -7.50 -13.96 10.94
CA LEU A 13 -8.37 -14.11 9.78
C LEU A 13 -9.59 -14.94 10.18
N ASP A 14 -10.61 -14.93 9.33
CA ASP A 14 -11.79 -15.78 9.55
C ASP A 14 -11.43 -17.27 9.61
N SER A 15 -10.41 -17.65 8.84
CA SER A 15 -9.90 -19.03 8.81
C SER A 15 -9.00 -19.37 10.01
N GLY A 16 -8.69 -18.39 10.89
CA GLY A 16 -7.82 -18.59 12.04
C GLY A 16 -6.68 -17.59 12.09
N LYS A 17 -5.73 -17.84 12.98
CA LYS A 17 -4.55 -16.99 13.14
C LYS A 17 -3.50 -17.35 12.11
N THR A 18 -2.85 -16.34 11.55
CA THR A 18 -1.72 -16.51 10.63
C THR A 18 -0.63 -15.49 10.92
N THR A 19 0.51 -15.65 10.29
CA THR A 19 1.62 -14.71 10.41
C THR A 19 1.95 -14.16 9.04
N LEU A 20 2.42 -12.93 9.01
CA LEU A 20 2.85 -12.26 7.78
C LEU A 20 4.27 -11.75 7.99
N ALA A 21 5.19 -12.22 7.16
CA ALA A 21 6.59 -11.79 7.18
C ALA A 21 6.84 -10.84 6.04
N LEU A 22 7.27 -9.63 6.37
CA LEU A 22 7.65 -8.60 5.39
C LEU A 22 8.96 -7.95 5.83
N GLU A 23 9.66 -7.41 4.86
CA GLU A 23 10.83 -6.59 5.15
C GLU A 23 10.37 -5.36 5.96
N PRO A 24 11.20 -4.86 6.89
CA PRO A 24 10.82 -3.70 7.71
C PRO A 24 10.38 -2.49 6.89
N TYR A 25 10.95 -2.33 5.71
CA TYR A 25 10.58 -1.28 4.77
C TYR A 25 9.09 -1.31 4.42
N TYR A 26 8.55 -2.50 4.13
CA TYR A 26 7.13 -2.64 3.78
C TYR A 26 6.22 -2.41 4.98
N TRP A 27 6.65 -2.81 6.18
CA TRP A 27 5.89 -2.50 7.39
C TRP A 27 5.79 -1.00 7.63
N SER A 28 6.89 -0.28 7.39
CA SER A 28 6.90 1.18 7.52
C SER A 28 5.97 1.86 6.52
N ILE A 29 5.95 1.39 5.27
CA ILE A 29 5.05 1.93 4.26
C ILE A 29 3.59 1.64 4.61
N LEU A 30 3.31 0.43 5.06
CA LEU A 30 1.96 0.04 5.46
C LEU A 30 1.44 0.92 6.60
N GLU A 31 2.27 1.18 7.60
CA GLU A 31 1.93 2.06 8.70
C GLU A 31 1.72 3.50 8.23
N TYR A 32 2.56 3.97 7.32
CA TYR A 32 2.42 5.29 6.71
C TYR A 32 1.10 5.44 5.97
N LEU A 33 0.75 4.47 5.13
CA LEU A 33 -0.49 4.50 4.36
C LEU A 33 -1.72 4.48 5.27
N ALA A 34 -1.67 3.66 6.32
CA ALA A 34 -2.76 3.59 7.30
C ALA A 34 -2.93 4.94 8.00
N ASP A 35 -1.84 5.55 8.42
CA ASP A 35 -1.87 6.85 9.10
C ASP A 35 -2.41 7.95 8.17
N GLU A 36 -1.95 7.99 6.92
CA GLU A 36 -2.43 8.97 5.94
C GLU A 36 -3.92 8.83 5.65
N ASP A 37 -4.44 7.61 5.67
CA ASP A 37 -5.85 7.34 5.44
C ASP A 37 -6.72 7.49 6.72
N GLY A 38 -6.10 7.89 7.84
CA GLY A 38 -6.82 8.18 9.08
C GLY A 38 -7.09 6.98 9.97
N TYR A 39 -6.44 5.84 9.73
CA TYR A 39 -6.59 4.65 10.56
C TYR A 39 -5.63 4.69 11.74
N SER A 40 -6.10 4.34 12.91
CA SER A 40 -5.28 4.33 14.13
C SER A 40 -4.36 3.10 14.22
N HIS A 41 -4.61 2.09 13.40
CA HIS A 41 -3.84 0.85 13.42
C HIS A 41 -3.67 0.31 12.00
N TRP A 42 -2.47 -0.19 11.68
CA TRP A 42 -2.16 -0.71 10.34
C TRP A 42 -3.05 -1.90 9.95
N ARG A 43 -3.51 -2.69 10.94
CA ARG A 43 -4.39 -3.85 10.67
C ARG A 43 -5.71 -3.44 10.04
N ASP A 44 -6.27 -2.30 10.43
CA ASP A 44 -7.52 -1.81 9.87
C ASP A 44 -7.37 -1.55 8.38
N TRP A 45 -6.30 -0.89 7.99
CA TRP A 45 -5.98 -0.63 6.59
C TRP A 45 -5.76 -1.95 5.83
N PHE A 46 -5.02 -2.87 6.45
CA PHE A 46 -4.72 -4.17 5.87
C PHE A 46 -6.00 -4.98 5.61
N TYR A 47 -6.90 -5.05 6.57
CA TYR A 47 -8.15 -5.80 6.43
C TYR A 47 -9.10 -5.18 5.39
N LEU A 48 -9.04 -3.87 5.19
CA LEU A 48 -9.92 -3.19 4.24
C LEU A 48 -9.38 -3.18 2.81
N TYR A 49 -8.07 -3.09 2.63
CA TYR A 49 -7.47 -2.86 1.32
C TYR A 49 -6.61 -4.00 0.80
N VAL A 50 -6.08 -4.84 1.67
CA VAL A 50 -5.21 -5.95 1.24
C VAL A 50 -6.01 -7.24 1.10
N LEU A 51 -6.72 -7.63 2.15
CA LEU A 51 -7.41 -8.92 2.19
C LEU A 51 -8.55 -9.07 1.18
N PRO A 52 -9.39 -8.05 0.92
CA PRO A 52 -10.54 -8.25 0.03
C PRO A 52 -10.15 -8.70 -1.38
N ASP A 53 -8.99 -8.28 -1.87
CA ASP A 53 -8.52 -8.62 -3.21
C ASP A 53 -7.62 -9.86 -3.23
N PHE A 54 -7.33 -10.44 -2.06
CA PHE A 54 -6.46 -11.60 -1.98
C PHE A 54 -7.22 -12.86 -2.41
N LYS A 55 -6.74 -13.50 -3.47
CA LYS A 55 -7.40 -14.67 -4.08
C LYS A 55 -6.64 -15.98 -3.83
N GLY A 56 -5.47 -15.92 -3.20
CA GLY A 56 -4.68 -17.10 -2.92
C GLY A 56 -3.87 -17.64 -4.09
N ASP A 57 -3.82 -16.92 -5.20
CA ASP A 57 -3.02 -17.28 -6.37
C ASP A 57 -1.53 -16.96 -6.21
N VAL A 58 -1.20 -16.08 -5.27
CA VAL A 58 0.16 -15.77 -4.85
C VAL A 58 0.19 -15.81 -3.33
N SER A 59 1.40 -15.73 -2.75
CA SER A 59 1.49 -15.68 -1.29
C SER A 59 0.89 -14.37 -0.75
N LEU A 60 0.42 -14.43 0.49
CA LEU A 60 -0.12 -13.22 1.13
C LEU A 60 0.95 -12.11 1.21
N ALA A 61 2.20 -12.50 1.46
CA ALA A 61 3.31 -11.54 1.49
C ALA A 61 3.49 -10.85 0.13
N SER A 62 3.47 -11.61 -0.96
CA SER A 62 3.60 -11.05 -2.32
C SER A 62 2.43 -10.13 -2.64
N HIS A 63 1.22 -10.55 -2.30
CA HIS A 63 0.01 -9.74 -2.51
C HIS A 63 0.08 -8.45 -1.70
N THR A 64 0.53 -8.52 -0.46
CA THR A 64 0.67 -7.34 0.41
C THR A 64 1.70 -6.36 -0.17
N ARG A 65 2.85 -6.87 -0.61
CA ARG A 65 3.87 -6.00 -1.22
C ARG A 65 3.33 -5.28 -2.45
N LEU A 66 2.61 -5.99 -3.30
CA LEU A 66 2.02 -5.40 -4.50
C LEU A 66 0.98 -4.34 -4.16
N THR A 67 0.09 -4.64 -3.23
CA THR A 67 -0.97 -3.70 -2.81
C THR A 67 -0.38 -2.44 -2.19
N VAL A 68 0.59 -2.60 -1.29
CA VAL A 68 1.24 -1.49 -0.62
C VAL A 68 2.01 -0.63 -1.62
N THR A 69 2.74 -1.25 -2.54
CA THR A 69 3.50 -0.54 -3.57
C THR A 69 2.57 0.25 -4.50
N THR A 70 1.49 -0.37 -4.94
CA THR A 70 0.50 0.28 -5.80
C THR A 70 -0.12 1.49 -5.10
N ALA A 71 -0.51 1.34 -3.83
CA ALA A 71 -1.09 2.44 -3.06
C ALA A 71 -0.11 3.58 -2.87
N LEU A 72 1.17 3.26 -2.62
CA LEU A 72 2.22 4.28 -2.46
C LEU A 72 2.44 5.04 -3.77
N VAL A 73 2.49 4.35 -4.90
CA VAL A 73 2.66 4.99 -6.21
C VAL A 73 1.48 5.92 -6.50
N GLN A 74 0.26 5.50 -6.22
CA GLN A 74 -0.92 6.35 -6.40
C GLN A 74 -0.87 7.58 -5.51
N ASP A 75 -0.41 7.43 -4.27
CA ASP A 75 -0.25 8.54 -3.33
C ASP A 75 0.77 9.55 -3.84
N LEU A 76 1.91 9.08 -4.35
CA LEU A 76 2.95 9.92 -4.93
C LEU A 76 2.46 10.65 -6.18
N GLU A 77 1.71 10.00 -7.03
CA GLU A 77 1.13 10.61 -8.23
C GLU A 77 0.16 11.74 -7.85
N THR A 78 -0.68 11.51 -6.86
CA THR A 78 -1.60 12.53 -6.34
C THR A 78 -0.84 13.73 -5.79
N MET A 79 0.22 13.49 -5.02
CA MET A 79 1.05 14.56 -4.48
C MET A 79 1.72 15.37 -5.57
N LYS A 80 2.25 14.73 -6.61
CA LYS A 80 2.86 15.43 -7.73
C LYS A 80 1.86 16.33 -8.44
N ASP A 81 0.68 15.84 -8.72
CA ASP A 81 -0.37 16.62 -9.38
C ASP A 81 -0.80 17.82 -8.52
N LYS A 82 -0.80 17.65 -7.20
CA LYS A 82 -1.21 18.70 -6.25
C LYS A 82 -0.15 19.81 -6.13
N TYR A 83 1.14 19.44 -6.13
CA TYR A 83 2.23 20.37 -5.83
C TYR A 83 3.06 20.78 -7.04
N ASP A 84 2.74 20.30 -8.24
CA ASP A 84 3.40 20.68 -9.49
C ASP A 84 2.38 21.34 -10.42
N PRO A 85 2.33 22.69 -10.45
CA PRO A 85 1.38 23.38 -11.31
C PRO A 85 1.57 23.10 -12.79
N VAL A 86 2.79 22.89 -13.24
CA VAL A 86 3.07 22.60 -14.66
C VAL A 86 2.52 21.23 -15.04
N ARG A 87 2.75 20.23 -14.22
CA ARG A 87 2.24 18.89 -14.46
C ARG A 87 0.71 18.87 -14.42
N LYS A 88 0.12 19.59 -13.48
CA LYS A 88 -1.33 19.70 -13.37
C LYS A 88 -1.93 20.33 -14.63
N GLN A 89 -1.32 21.41 -15.14
CA GLN A 89 -1.72 22.06 -16.38
C GLN A 89 -1.63 21.09 -17.55
N TRP A 90 -0.52 20.37 -17.66
CA TRP A 90 -0.30 19.38 -18.71
C TRP A 90 -1.38 18.30 -18.71
N ASN A 91 -1.70 17.76 -17.54
CA ASN A 91 -2.73 16.75 -17.40
C ASN A 91 -4.12 17.26 -17.80
N GLN A 92 -4.43 18.50 -17.45
CA GLN A 92 -5.68 19.14 -17.87
C GLN A 92 -5.76 19.32 -19.39
N MET A 93 -4.68 19.72 -20.01
CA MET A 93 -4.60 19.86 -21.46
C MET A 93 -4.80 18.53 -22.16
N GLN A 94 -4.21 17.46 -21.65
CA GLN A 94 -4.39 16.11 -22.18
C GLN A 94 -5.85 15.68 -22.14
N ALA A 95 -6.54 15.98 -21.04
CA ALA A 95 -7.95 15.65 -20.90
C ALA A 95 -8.84 16.40 -21.90
N VAL A 96 -8.47 17.62 -22.25
CA VAL A 96 -9.23 18.42 -23.23
C VAL A 96 -8.98 17.95 -24.65
N ILE A 97 -7.76 17.54 -24.96
CA ILE A 97 -7.37 17.13 -26.32
C ILE A 97 -7.87 15.71 -26.63
N SER A 98 -7.89 14.86 -25.64
CA SER A 98 -8.35 13.48 -25.82
C SER A 98 -9.87 13.40 -25.74
#